data_05d0d72a87468b5f6b49bfbd97475755
#
_entry.id   05d0d72a87468b5f6b49bfbd97475755
#
_cell.length_a   1.000
_cell.length_b   1.000
_cell.length_c   1.000
_cell.angle_alpha   90.00
_cell.angle_beta   90.00
_cell.angle_gamma   90.00
#
_symmetry.space_group_name_H-M   'P 1'
#
loop_
_entity.id
_entity.type
_entity.pdbx_description
1 polymer ?
#
loop_
_entity_poly.entity_id
_entity_poly.type
_entity_poly.pdbx_seq_one_letter_code
_entity_poly.pdbx_strand_id
1 'polypeptide(L)'
;MSPEYIRSVEEADEEIGRLLDKLKAEDLFDDTHFLFLTDHGGINYGHGGVSVEEMIVPWGITGPGIAEGKMMEEPNNTVNTAAVILQLFGVEKPLSWTGEVPESIFG
;
A
#
# COMPACT_ATOMS: atom_id res chain seq x y z
N MET A 1 10.93 19.91 2.66
CA MET A 1 9.59 19.63 2.09
C MET A 1 8.85 20.95 1.95
N SER A 2 8.41 21.28 0.74
CA SER A 2 7.76 22.57 0.49
C SER A 2 6.32 22.60 0.99
N PRO A 3 5.76 23.79 1.24
CA PRO A 3 4.34 23.90 1.59
C PRO A 3 3.42 23.34 0.50
N GLU A 4 3.78 23.48 -0.76
CA GLU A 4 3.02 22.96 -1.90
C GLU A 4 3.01 21.44 -1.92
N TYR A 5 4.13 20.82 -1.59
CA TYR A 5 4.22 19.36 -1.48
C TYR A 5 3.34 18.84 -0.35
N ILE A 6 3.44 19.46 0.82
CA ILE A 6 2.62 19.09 1.99
C ILE A 6 1.13 19.21 1.65
N ARG A 7 0.74 20.27 0.97
CA ARG A 7 -0.65 20.47 0.55
C ARG A 7 -1.11 19.37 -0.41
N SER A 8 -0.26 18.96 -1.35
CA SER A 8 -0.58 17.86 -2.26
C SER A 8 -0.80 16.55 -1.50
N VAL A 9 -0.01 16.27 -0.47
CA VAL A 9 -0.20 15.08 0.38
C VAL A 9 -1.54 15.18 1.13
N GLU A 10 -1.86 16.34 1.69
CA GLU A 10 -3.13 16.57 2.37
C GLU A 10 -4.33 16.37 1.44
N GLU A 11 -4.23 16.88 0.21
CA GLU A 11 -5.27 16.72 -0.81
C GLU A 11 -5.44 15.24 -1.20
N ALA A 12 -4.34 14.50 -1.34
CA ALA A 12 -4.40 13.07 -1.60
C ALA A 12 -5.07 12.31 -0.45
N ASP A 13 -4.76 12.68 0.79
CA ASP A 13 -5.40 12.09 1.97
C ASP A 13 -6.91 12.35 1.99
N GLU A 14 -7.33 13.58 1.66
CA GLU A 14 -8.75 13.91 1.56
C GLU A 14 -9.46 13.06 0.50
N GLU A 15 -8.84 12.86 -0.65
CA GLU A 15 -9.43 12.04 -1.72
C GLU A 15 -9.55 10.56 -1.31
N ILE A 16 -8.55 10.04 -0.58
CA ILE A 16 -8.62 8.69 -0.01
C ILE A 16 -9.79 8.59 0.97
N GLY A 17 -9.95 9.60 1.83
CA GLY A 17 -11.08 9.66 2.76
C GLY A 17 -12.42 9.66 2.05
N ARG A 18 -12.57 10.40 0.96
CA ARG A 18 -13.78 10.42 0.14
C ARG A 18 -14.07 9.05 -0.48
N LEU A 19 -13.05 8.36 -0.97
CA LEU A 19 -13.17 7.01 -1.50
C LEU A 19 -13.68 6.03 -0.44
N LEU A 20 -13.07 6.05 0.75
CA LEU A 20 -13.47 5.19 1.86
C LEU A 20 -14.92 5.47 2.30
N ASP A 21 -15.31 6.74 2.38
CA ASP A 21 -16.68 7.13 2.71
C ASP A 21 -17.66 6.63 1.66
N LYS A 22 -17.30 6.69 0.39
CA LYS A 22 -18.14 6.17 -0.70
C LYS A 22 -18.32 4.66 -0.60
N LEU A 23 -17.25 3.92 -0.30
CA LEU A 23 -17.34 2.47 -0.10
C LEU A 23 -18.26 2.13 1.06
N LYS A 24 -18.21 2.89 2.15
CA LYS A 24 -19.11 2.71 3.30
C LYS A 24 -20.56 3.02 2.93
N ALA A 25 -20.79 4.10 2.20
CA ALA A 25 -22.13 4.52 1.78
C ALA A 25 -22.80 3.50 0.85
N GLU A 26 -22.02 2.78 0.05
CA GLU A 26 -22.49 1.76 -0.88
C GLU A 26 -22.50 0.34 -0.28
N ASP A 27 -22.22 0.21 1.02
CA ASP A 27 -22.09 -1.09 1.70
C ASP A 27 -21.02 -2.01 1.11
N LEU A 28 -19.95 -1.44 0.57
CA LEU A 28 -18.85 -2.19 -0.03
C LEU A 28 -17.61 -2.24 0.83
N PHE A 29 -17.52 -1.41 1.86
CA PHE A 29 -16.29 -1.26 2.67
C PHE A 29 -15.88 -2.58 3.33
N ASP A 30 -16.83 -3.31 3.93
CA ASP A 30 -16.53 -4.54 4.66
C ASP A 30 -16.12 -5.70 3.75
N ASP A 31 -16.38 -5.59 2.45
CA ASP A 31 -16.02 -6.59 1.44
C ASP A 31 -14.84 -6.14 0.57
N THR A 32 -14.17 -5.06 0.95
CA THR A 32 -13.10 -4.46 0.15
C THR A 32 -11.76 -4.58 0.86
N HIS A 33 -10.73 -5.03 0.13
CA HIS A 33 -9.35 -4.85 0.53
C HIS A 33 -8.84 -3.53 -0.05
N PHE A 34 -8.32 -2.67 0.82
CA PHE A 34 -7.76 -1.39 0.40
C PHE A 34 -6.24 -1.44 0.57
N LEU A 35 -5.53 -1.33 -0.54
CA LEU A 35 -4.07 -1.29 -0.57
C LEU A 35 -3.61 0.14 -0.82
N PHE A 36 -2.72 0.62 0.05
CA PHE A 36 -2.06 1.91 -0.12
C PHE A 36 -0.58 1.70 -0.36
N LEU A 37 -0.06 2.25 -1.45
CA LEU A 37 1.35 2.15 -1.79
C LEU A 37 1.77 3.27 -2.72
N THR A 38 3.08 3.47 -2.84
CA THR A 38 3.66 4.37 -3.82
C THR A 38 4.75 3.64 -4.60
N ASP A 39 5.12 4.16 -5.76
CA ASP A 39 6.12 3.54 -6.62
C ASP A 39 7.56 3.84 -6.15
N HIS A 40 7.81 5.04 -5.70
CA HIS A 40 9.11 5.48 -5.20
C HIS A 40 8.96 6.71 -4.30
N GLY A 41 10.02 7.05 -3.57
CA GLY A 41 10.13 8.32 -2.89
C GLY A 41 10.87 9.33 -3.76
N GLY A 42 11.46 10.33 -3.12
CA GLY A 42 12.21 11.35 -3.79
C GLY A 42 13.18 12.07 -2.85
N ILE A 43 14.14 12.75 -3.44
CA ILE A 43 15.09 13.60 -2.71
C ILE A 43 15.33 14.87 -3.52
N ASN A 44 15.37 16.01 -2.84
CA ASN A 44 15.46 17.32 -3.50
C ASN A 44 14.32 17.49 -4.52
N TYR A 45 14.62 17.67 -5.80
CA TYR A 45 13.63 17.79 -6.87
C TYR A 45 13.69 16.61 -7.84
N GLY A 46 14.20 15.44 -7.39
CA GLY A 46 14.40 14.30 -8.28
C GLY A 46 14.02 12.97 -7.64
N HIS A 47 14.14 11.94 -8.43
CA HIS A 47 13.93 10.56 -8.06
C HIS A 47 14.69 9.63 -9.01
N GLY A 48 14.65 8.33 -8.71
CA GLY A 48 15.29 7.33 -9.58
C GLY A 48 16.67 6.89 -9.13
N GLY A 49 17.17 7.48 -8.02
CA GLY A 49 18.40 7.01 -7.39
C GLY A 49 18.18 5.90 -6.40
N VAL A 50 19.17 5.63 -5.56
CA VAL A 50 19.15 4.54 -4.58
C VAL A 50 19.25 5.03 -3.13
N SER A 51 19.00 6.30 -2.87
CA SER A 51 18.96 6.83 -1.52
C SER A 51 17.78 6.25 -0.73
N VAL A 52 17.87 6.29 0.60
CA VAL A 52 16.75 5.85 1.47
C VAL A 52 15.50 6.65 1.15
N GLU A 53 15.63 7.96 0.93
CA GLU A 53 14.50 8.85 0.62
C GLU A 53 13.82 8.49 -0.71
N GLU A 54 14.56 7.92 -1.64
CA GLU A 54 14.03 7.52 -2.95
C GLU A 54 13.48 6.09 -2.96
N MET A 55 14.05 5.19 -2.15
CA MET A 55 13.75 3.75 -2.17
C MET A 55 12.71 3.33 -1.14
N ILE A 56 12.67 3.98 0.03
CA ILE A 56 11.74 3.61 1.10
C ILE A 56 10.41 4.35 0.90
N VAL A 57 9.34 3.59 0.82
CA VAL A 57 8.00 4.11 0.57
C VAL A 57 7.00 3.50 1.54
N PRO A 58 5.89 4.19 1.83
CA PRO A 58 4.83 3.60 2.62
C PRO A 58 4.11 2.49 1.87
N TRP A 59 3.68 1.48 2.61
CA TRP A 59 2.83 0.39 2.12
C TRP A 59 1.87 0.00 3.22
N GLY A 60 0.62 -0.09 2.91
CA GLY A 60 -0.39 -0.45 3.90
C GLY A 60 -1.56 -1.20 3.29
N ILE A 61 -2.21 -2.00 4.10
CA ILE A 61 -3.38 -2.77 3.67
C ILE A 61 -4.40 -2.84 4.80
N THR A 62 -5.66 -2.77 4.43
CA THR A 62 -6.78 -3.03 5.33
C THR A 62 -7.86 -3.83 4.60
N GLY A 63 -8.68 -4.54 5.35
CA GLY A 63 -9.77 -5.32 4.77
C GLY A 63 -10.02 -6.62 5.53
N PRO A 64 -10.97 -7.44 5.05
CA PRO A 64 -11.30 -8.70 5.69
C PRO A 64 -10.09 -9.62 5.85
N GLY A 65 -9.90 -10.16 7.04
CA GLY A 65 -8.78 -11.06 7.34
C GLY A 65 -7.42 -10.39 7.54
N ILE A 66 -7.34 -9.08 7.45
CA ILE A 66 -6.11 -8.32 7.61
C ILE A 66 -5.97 -7.88 9.07
N ALA A 67 -4.76 -8.00 9.61
CA ALA A 67 -4.44 -7.55 10.97
C ALA A 67 -4.65 -6.04 11.11
N GLU A 68 -5.31 -5.62 12.17
CA GLU A 68 -5.61 -4.22 12.43
C GLU A 68 -4.59 -3.60 13.40
N GLY A 69 -4.19 -2.36 13.11
CA GLY A 69 -3.35 -1.59 14.00
C GLY A 69 -1.97 -2.17 14.23
N LYS A 70 -1.46 -2.95 13.29
CA LYS A 70 -0.15 -3.61 13.41
C LYS A 70 0.82 -3.12 12.34
N MET A 71 2.08 -3.06 12.70
CA MET A 71 3.17 -2.91 11.74
C MET A 71 3.54 -4.29 11.21
N MET A 72 3.79 -4.36 9.91
CA MET A 72 4.27 -5.57 9.24
C MET A 72 5.65 -5.96 9.81
N GLU A 73 5.84 -7.23 10.11
CA GLU A 73 7.08 -7.74 10.72
C GLU A 73 8.16 -8.06 9.69
N GLU A 74 7.76 -8.57 8.54
CA GLU A 74 8.69 -8.96 7.49
C GLU A 74 9.15 -7.76 6.66
N PRO A 75 10.38 -7.79 6.11
CA PRO A 75 10.77 -6.86 5.07
C PRO A 75 9.82 -6.98 3.87
N ASN A 76 9.48 -5.84 3.28
CA ASN A 76 8.58 -5.82 2.14
C ASN A 76 9.13 -4.91 1.04
N ASN A 77 8.78 -5.20 -0.20
CA ASN A 77 9.08 -4.35 -1.34
C ASN A 77 7.98 -4.45 -2.39
N THR A 78 8.05 -3.60 -3.41
CA THR A 78 7.00 -3.48 -4.41
C THR A 78 6.78 -4.76 -5.23
N VAL A 79 7.77 -5.65 -5.34
CA VAL A 79 7.58 -6.92 -6.07
C VAL A 79 6.64 -7.87 -5.34
N ASN A 80 6.41 -7.68 -4.04
CA ASN A 80 5.50 -8.49 -3.25
C ASN A 80 4.03 -8.13 -3.47
N THR A 81 3.74 -6.92 -3.93
CA THR A 81 2.36 -6.42 -4.02
C THR A 81 1.47 -7.29 -4.89
N ALA A 82 1.94 -7.68 -6.06
CA ALA A 82 1.18 -8.55 -6.95
C ALA A 82 0.94 -9.94 -6.32
N ALA A 83 1.92 -10.47 -5.58
CA ALA A 83 1.75 -11.74 -4.87
C ALA A 83 0.68 -11.65 -3.78
N VAL A 84 0.63 -10.53 -3.03
CA VAL A 84 -0.43 -10.27 -2.05
C VAL A 84 -1.79 -10.25 -2.73
N ILE A 85 -1.93 -9.56 -3.85
CA ILE A 85 -3.19 -9.47 -4.59
C ILE A 85 -3.66 -10.86 -5.04
N LEU A 86 -2.77 -11.67 -5.60
CA LEU A 86 -3.12 -13.03 -6.01
C LEU A 86 -3.60 -13.87 -4.82
N GLN A 87 -2.92 -13.77 -3.69
CA GLN A 87 -3.33 -14.52 -2.50
C GLN A 87 -4.71 -14.09 -1.99
N LEU A 88 -5.02 -12.79 -2.02
CA LEU A 88 -6.34 -12.29 -1.63
C LEU A 88 -7.47 -12.86 -2.52
N PHE A 89 -7.17 -13.13 -3.79
CA PHE A 89 -8.11 -13.76 -4.71
C PHE A 89 -8.04 -15.29 -4.73
N GLY A 90 -7.18 -15.90 -3.91
CA GLY A 90 -7.03 -17.35 -3.86
C GLY A 90 -6.35 -17.94 -5.10
N VAL A 91 -5.55 -17.17 -5.80
CA VAL A 91 -4.84 -17.59 -7.00
C VAL A 91 -3.38 -17.89 -6.67
N GLU A 92 -2.88 -19.02 -7.14
CA GLU A 92 -1.48 -19.38 -6.95
C GLU A 92 -0.54 -18.45 -7.72
N LYS A 93 0.54 -18.09 -7.06
CA LYS A 93 1.59 -17.26 -7.65
C LYS A 93 2.35 -18.10 -8.72
N PRO A 94 2.61 -17.52 -9.93
CA PRO A 94 3.46 -18.19 -10.91
C PRO A 94 4.85 -18.51 -10.35
N LEU A 95 5.41 -19.66 -10.74
CA LEU A 95 6.71 -20.11 -10.23
C LEU A 95 7.87 -19.16 -10.57
N SER A 96 7.72 -18.38 -11.64
CA SER A 96 8.72 -17.40 -12.07
C SER A 96 8.74 -16.12 -11.23
N TRP A 97 7.72 -15.89 -10.40
CA TRP A 97 7.64 -14.69 -9.57
C TRP A 97 8.52 -14.83 -8.32
N THR A 98 9.26 -13.79 -8.01
CA THR A 98 10.12 -13.74 -6.82
C THR A 98 9.44 -13.08 -5.61
N GLY A 99 8.33 -12.37 -5.82
CA GLY A 99 7.58 -11.75 -4.74
C GLY A 99 7.03 -12.75 -3.76
N GLU A 100 7.00 -12.38 -2.48
CA GLU A 100 6.48 -13.20 -1.40
C GLU A 100 5.46 -12.41 -0.58
N VAL A 101 4.49 -13.10 0.00
CA VAL A 101 3.46 -12.47 0.83
C VAL A 101 3.99 -12.31 2.26
N PRO A 102 4.00 -11.08 2.80
CA PRO A 102 4.33 -10.88 4.22
C PRO A 102 3.19 -11.45 5.09
N GLU A 103 3.42 -12.58 5.71
CA GLU A 103 2.37 -13.31 6.43
C GLU A 103 1.82 -12.55 7.65
N SER A 104 2.59 -11.63 8.25
CA SER A 104 2.13 -10.85 9.39
C SER A 104 1.01 -9.85 9.06
N ILE A 105 0.71 -9.62 7.77
CA ILE A 105 -0.43 -8.77 7.40
C ILE A 105 -1.78 -9.41 7.74
N PHE A 106 -1.83 -10.72 7.88
CA PHE A 106 -3.07 -11.43 8.19
C PHE A 106 -3.34 -11.48 9.69
N GLY A 107 -4.61 -11.32 10.02
CA GLY A 107 -5.10 -11.36 11.40
C GLY A 107 -5.47 -12.74 11.88
#